data_d133596f1123abd56fb0ab08dd71e699
#
_entry.id   d133596f1123abd56fb0ab08dd71e699
#
_cell.length_a   1.000
_cell.length_b   1.000
_cell.length_c   1.000
_cell.angle_alpha   90.00
_cell.angle_beta   90.00
_cell.angle_gamma   90.00
#
_symmetry.space_group_name_H-M   'P 1'
#
loop_
_entity.id
_entity.type
_entity.pdbx_description
1 polymer ?
#
loop_
_entity_poly.entity_id
_entity_poly.type
_entity_poly.pdbx_seq_one_letter_code
_entity_poly.pdbx_strand_id
1 'polypeptide(L)'
;MTHFSIDDVTVLHVDDDSSFTEIVSEFLEREDAVVSVESATSVEEALTVLRNEPVDCIVSDYDMPNRDGLDFLELVRDDYPELPFILFTGKGSEEIASRAISAGVTDYLQKETGTEQYTVLANRIQNAVRSARAETAVQRTEDRYHNLVDTAPIPILLFDRDWKALYANEAAVTFLDADSFAEIAGKKASDFLHPDEQDTARERFQRLMRDDVSVPEREYRVVTAEGEVETATIATAPGYYRGEKVAQAMVYR
;
A
#
# COMPACT_ATOMS: atom_id res chain seq x y z
N MET A 1 30.30 -0.94 4.79
CA MET A 1 28.96 -1.51 4.45
C MET A 1 28.19 -1.52 5.76
N THR A 2 27.41 -0.50 6.00
CA THR A 2 26.57 -0.37 7.19
C THR A 2 25.35 -1.32 6.98
N HIS A 3 25.24 -2.34 7.82
CA HIS A 3 24.05 -3.17 7.87
C HIS A 3 22.92 -2.31 8.49
N PHE A 4 22.04 -1.77 7.68
CA PHE A 4 20.77 -1.26 8.20
C PHE A 4 19.95 -2.46 8.68
N SER A 5 19.65 -2.50 9.97
CA SER A 5 18.67 -3.44 10.52
C SER A 5 17.27 -3.01 10.08
N ILE A 6 16.34 -3.98 9.94
CA ILE A 6 14.94 -3.70 9.57
C ILE A 6 14.25 -2.83 10.64
N ASP A 7 14.84 -2.73 11.83
CA ASP A 7 14.31 -1.99 12.96
C ASP A 7 14.88 -0.56 13.11
N ASP A 8 15.95 -0.22 12.36
CA ASP A 8 16.55 1.12 12.42
C ASP A 8 15.55 2.16 11.89
N VAL A 9 15.41 3.27 12.61
CA VAL A 9 14.51 4.38 12.28
C VAL A 9 15.34 5.65 12.12
N THR A 10 15.26 6.27 10.95
CA THR A 10 15.89 7.57 10.68
C THR A 10 14.85 8.67 10.78
N VAL A 11 15.06 9.60 11.71
CA VAL A 11 14.21 10.76 11.94
C VAL A 11 14.88 12.01 11.41
N LEU A 12 14.19 12.80 10.60
CA LEU A 12 14.63 14.13 10.22
C LEU A 12 13.98 15.16 11.15
N HIS A 13 14.76 15.78 12.03
CA HIS A 13 14.32 16.84 12.91
C HIS A 13 14.67 18.21 12.33
N VAL A 14 13.65 19.05 12.15
CA VAL A 14 13.77 20.37 11.49
C VAL A 14 13.30 21.46 12.45
N ASP A 15 14.21 22.33 12.85
CA ASP A 15 13.96 23.42 13.79
C ASP A 15 15.04 24.50 13.61
N ASP A 16 14.67 25.77 13.54
CA ASP A 16 15.64 26.85 13.33
C ASP A 16 16.53 27.13 14.55
N ASP A 17 16.18 26.59 15.73
CA ASP A 17 17.05 26.58 16.91
C ASP A 17 17.95 25.33 16.90
N SER A 18 19.19 25.50 16.44
CA SER A 18 20.19 24.41 16.40
C SER A 18 20.50 23.82 17.77
N SER A 19 20.39 24.60 18.86
CA SER A 19 20.60 24.08 20.22
C SER A 19 19.45 23.15 20.63
N PHE A 20 18.24 23.43 20.17
CA PHE A 20 17.08 22.56 20.39
C PHE A 20 17.18 21.28 19.57
N THR A 21 17.64 21.37 18.32
CA THR A 21 17.84 20.16 17.50
C THR A 21 18.86 19.20 18.12
N GLU A 22 19.97 19.71 18.66
CA GLU A 22 20.96 18.89 19.37
C GLU A 22 20.38 18.17 20.61
N ILE A 23 19.58 18.88 21.42
CA ILE A 23 18.95 18.31 22.61
C ILE A 23 17.96 17.21 22.23
N VAL A 24 17.11 17.45 21.23
CA VAL A 24 16.11 16.45 20.78
C VAL A 24 16.82 15.22 20.23
N SER A 25 17.88 15.39 19.43
CA SER A 25 18.66 14.27 18.88
C SER A 25 19.26 13.42 19.99
N GLU A 26 19.94 14.04 20.97
CA GLU A 26 20.55 13.32 22.09
C GLU A 26 19.49 12.52 22.89
N PHE A 27 18.32 13.10 23.11
CA PHE A 27 17.26 12.42 23.85
C PHE A 27 16.65 11.26 23.07
N LEU A 28 16.35 11.43 21.79
CA LEU A 28 15.75 10.39 20.97
C LEU A 28 16.68 9.20 20.79
N GLU A 29 17.96 9.44 20.50
CA GLU A 29 18.98 8.38 20.33
C GLU A 29 19.29 7.65 21.65
N ARG A 30 19.13 8.33 22.78
CA ARG A 30 19.31 7.71 24.11
C ARG A 30 18.09 6.87 24.54
N GLU A 31 16.88 7.33 24.23
CA GLU A 31 15.64 6.61 24.57
C GLU A 31 15.48 5.31 23.75
N ASP A 32 15.97 5.33 22.52
CA ASP A 32 15.92 4.15 21.65
C ASP A 32 17.19 4.05 20.78
N ALA A 33 17.98 3.02 21.04
CA ALA A 33 19.26 2.78 20.36
C ALA A 33 19.13 2.46 18.85
N VAL A 34 17.91 2.23 18.36
CA VAL A 34 17.63 1.99 16.91
C VAL A 34 17.19 3.26 16.19
N VAL A 35 17.07 4.39 16.90
CA VAL A 35 16.74 5.69 16.29
C VAL A 35 18.03 6.45 16.00
N SER A 36 18.16 6.92 14.77
CA SER A 36 19.16 7.92 14.35
C SER A 36 18.44 9.23 13.97
N VAL A 37 19.04 10.36 14.28
CA VAL A 37 18.44 11.66 14.01
C VAL A 37 19.34 12.48 13.10
N GLU A 38 18.80 12.82 11.93
CA GLU A 38 19.33 13.84 11.04
C GLU A 38 18.70 15.20 11.41
N SER A 39 19.49 16.25 11.49
CA SER A 39 19.02 17.58 11.89
C SER A 39 19.16 18.58 10.74
N ALA A 40 18.15 19.43 10.59
CA ALA A 40 18.18 20.55 9.65
C ALA A 40 17.65 21.81 10.33
N THR A 41 18.24 22.97 9.98
CA THR A 41 17.87 24.28 10.55
C THR A 41 16.98 25.11 9.62
N SER A 42 16.61 24.55 8.49
CA SER A 42 15.72 25.19 7.51
C SER A 42 15.02 24.14 6.64
N VAL A 43 13.92 24.55 6.01
CA VAL A 43 13.19 23.72 5.04
C VAL A 43 14.06 23.33 3.85
N GLU A 44 14.91 24.24 3.36
CA GLU A 44 15.81 23.99 2.23
C GLU A 44 16.88 22.93 2.56
N GLU A 45 17.41 22.95 3.77
CA GLU A 45 18.34 21.94 4.27
C GLU A 45 17.63 20.60 4.43
N ALA A 46 16.46 20.59 5.05
CA ALA A 46 15.63 19.41 5.22
C ALA A 46 15.28 18.70 3.89
N LEU A 47 14.89 19.47 2.86
CA LEU A 47 14.64 18.94 1.51
C LEU A 47 15.91 18.37 0.85
N THR A 48 17.09 18.88 1.24
CA THR A 48 18.38 18.35 0.77
C THR A 48 18.69 17.01 1.43
N VAL A 49 18.43 16.87 2.73
CA VAL A 49 18.55 15.59 3.45
C VAL A 49 17.61 14.55 2.85
N LEU A 50 16.33 14.88 2.67
CA LEU A 50 15.32 13.97 2.11
C LEU A 50 15.68 13.40 0.73
N ARG A 51 16.43 14.17 -0.09
CA ARG A 51 16.89 13.70 -1.41
C ARG A 51 18.08 12.76 -1.35
N ASN A 52 18.88 12.82 -0.29
CA ASN A 52 20.16 12.12 -0.20
C ASN A 52 20.15 10.95 0.77
N GLU A 53 19.28 10.99 1.79
CA GLU A 53 19.24 10.02 2.86
C GLU A 53 17.83 9.41 3.02
N PRO A 54 17.72 8.14 3.37
CA PRO A 54 16.43 7.54 3.68
C PRO A 54 15.92 8.07 5.03
N VAL A 55 14.73 8.65 5.04
CA VAL A 55 14.05 9.17 6.23
C VAL A 55 12.76 8.41 6.45
N ASP A 56 12.52 7.97 7.69
CA ASP A 56 11.32 7.24 8.08
C ASP A 56 10.24 8.13 8.72
N CYS A 57 10.65 9.26 9.31
CA CYS A 57 9.73 10.21 9.95
C CYS A 57 10.33 11.61 9.96
N ILE A 58 9.51 12.62 9.72
CA ILE A 58 9.88 14.03 9.90
C ILE A 58 9.28 14.53 11.21
N VAL A 59 10.08 15.25 11.99
CA VAL A 59 9.64 16.06 13.13
C VAL A 59 10.01 17.50 12.84
N SER A 60 9.02 18.36 12.64
CA SER A 60 9.26 19.76 12.24
C SER A 60 8.70 20.74 13.25
N ASP A 61 9.45 21.80 13.54
CA ASP A 61 8.84 22.98 14.16
C ASP A 61 7.85 23.65 13.18
N TYR A 62 6.92 24.39 13.76
CA TYR A 62 5.98 25.20 12.97
C TYR A 62 6.57 26.55 12.57
N ASP A 63 7.25 27.23 13.52
CA ASP A 63 7.61 28.64 13.41
C ASP A 63 9.06 28.80 12.93
N MET A 64 9.28 28.55 11.67
CA MET A 64 10.60 28.68 11.05
C MET A 64 10.67 29.89 10.11
N PRO A 65 11.86 30.49 9.93
CA PRO A 65 12.06 31.61 9.00
C PRO A 65 11.77 31.23 7.54
N ASN A 66 11.20 32.15 6.78
CA ASN A 66 10.84 32.05 5.36
C ASN A 66 9.68 31.11 5.04
N ARG A 67 9.67 29.89 5.58
CA ARG A 67 8.61 28.88 5.38
C ARG A 67 8.27 28.25 6.71
N ASP A 68 6.98 28.19 7.01
CA ASP A 68 6.51 27.51 8.22
C ASP A 68 6.47 25.97 8.04
N GLY A 69 6.23 25.26 9.14
CA GLY A 69 6.19 23.80 9.13
C GLY A 69 5.07 23.22 8.27
N LEU A 70 3.98 23.97 7.99
CA LEU A 70 2.92 23.53 7.09
C LEU A 70 3.28 23.76 5.62
N ASP A 71 3.97 24.86 5.29
CA ASP A 71 4.55 25.04 3.96
C ASP A 71 5.54 23.91 3.63
N PHE A 72 6.31 23.47 4.63
CA PHE A 72 7.22 22.34 4.50
C PHE A 72 6.45 21.02 4.27
N LEU A 73 5.39 20.78 5.04
CA LEU A 73 4.54 19.59 4.85
C LEU A 73 3.98 19.51 3.44
N GLU A 74 3.47 20.63 2.88
CA GLU A 74 2.94 20.65 1.52
C GLU A 74 4.00 20.22 0.51
N LEU A 75 5.23 20.75 0.61
CA LEU A 75 6.34 20.35 -0.27
C LEU A 75 6.74 18.88 -0.11
N VAL A 76 6.69 18.35 1.11
CA VAL A 76 6.99 16.93 1.37
C VAL A 76 5.92 16.03 0.77
N ARG A 77 4.64 16.40 0.84
CA ARG A 77 3.53 15.59 0.32
C ARG A 77 3.53 15.43 -1.20
N ASP A 78 4.13 16.36 -1.95
CA ASP A 78 4.28 16.26 -3.40
C ASP A 78 5.16 15.06 -3.81
N ASP A 79 6.29 14.84 -3.10
CA ASP A 79 7.27 13.80 -3.43
C ASP A 79 7.17 12.57 -2.51
N TYR A 80 6.68 12.74 -1.26
CA TYR A 80 6.63 11.73 -0.20
C TYR A 80 5.25 11.71 0.47
N PRO A 81 4.17 11.29 -0.22
CA PRO A 81 2.80 11.39 0.28
C PRO A 81 2.54 10.64 1.59
N GLU A 82 3.22 9.50 1.79
CA GLU A 82 2.99 8.61 2.94
C GLU A 82 4.04 8.74 4.05
N LEU A 83 5.04 9.65 3.91
CA LEU A 83 6.08 9.83 4.90
C LEU A 83 5.49 10.42 6.20
N PRO A 84 5.62 9.76 7.36
CA PRO A 84 5.17 10.31 8.62
C PRO A 84 5.74 11.71 8.89
N PHE A 85 4.84 12.65 9.23
CA PHE A 85 5.19 14.03 9.51
C PHE A 85 4.55 14.46 10.82
N ILE A 86 5.36 14.76 11.83
CA ILE A 86 4.95 15.21 13.16
C ILE A 86 5.28 16.68 13.30
N LEU A 87 4.28 17.50 13.61
CA LEU A 87 4.51 18.89 13.95
C LEU A 87 4.78 19.02 15.45
N PHE A 88 5.97 19.50 15.83
CA PHE A 88 6.40 19.63 17.22
C PHE A 88 6.76 21.11 17.51
N THR A 89 5.83 21.86 18.09
CA THR A 89 5.93 23.34 18.14
C THR A 89 5.68 23.92 19.52
N GLY A 90 6.39 25.00 19.84
CA GLY A 90 6.18 25.82 21.04
C GLY A 90 4.94 26.74 20.95
N LYS A 91 4.48 27.05 19.73
CA LYS A 91 3.27 27.83 19.50
C LYS A 91 2.07 26.92 19.36
N GLY A 92 1.46 26.52 20.48
CA GLY A 92 0.20 25.77 20.51
C GLY A 92 -1.01 26.70 20.42
N SER A 93 -1.78 26.65 19.32
CA SER A 93 -3.12 27.19 19.27
C SER A 93 -4.06 26.17 18.63
N GLU A 94 -5.35 26.21 19.01
CA GLU A 94 -6.37 25.39 18.35
C GLU A 94 -6.41 25.63 16.84
N GLU A 95 -6.10 26.84 16.40
CA GLU A 95 -6.08 27.22 14.98
C GLU A 95 -4.94 26.51 14.24
N ILE A 96 -3.72 26.50 14.79
CA ILE A 96 -2.56 25.80 14.20
C ILE A 96 -2.83 24.29 14.17
N ALA A 97 -3.32 23.71 15.26
CA ALA A 97 -3.66 22.29 15.32
C ALA A 97 -4.72 21.91 14.27
N SER A 98 -5.77 22.73 14.12
CA SER A 98 -6.82 22.50 13.10
C SER A 98 -6.27 22.58 11.68
N ARG A 99 -5.40 23.55 11.39
CA ARG A 99 -4.73 23.68 10.08
C ARG A 99 -3.81 22.48 9.82
N ALA A 100 -3.03 22.08 10.80
CA ALA A 100 -2.12 20.94 10.71
C ALA A 100 -2.87 19.65 10.37
N ILE A 101 -3.96 19.36 11.09
CA ILE A 101 -4.80 18.18 10.84
C ILE A 101 -5.41 18.26 9.43
N SER A 102 -5.88 19.41 9.00
CA SER A 102 -6.46 19.62 7.68
C SER A 102 -5.42 19.46 6.55
N ALA A 103 -4.17 19.82 6.83
CA ALA A 103 -3.03 19.67 5.90
C ALA A 103 -2.48 18.22 5.85
N GLY A 104 -2.96 17.31 6.71
CA GLY A 104 -2.58 15.91 6.71
C GLY A 104 -1.28 15.61 7.46
N VAL A 105 -0.99 16.33 8.57
CA VAL A 105 0.07 15.89 9.51
C VAL A 105 -0.29 14.53 10.09
N THR A 106 0.70 13.69 10.31
CA THR A 106 0.50 12.40 10.98
C THR A 106 0.17 12.59 12.46
N ASP A 107 0.84 13.55 13.12
CA ASP A 107 0.58 13.91 14.50
C ASP A 107 0.99 15.36 14.80
N TYR A 108 0.46 15.90 15.90
CA TYR A 108 0.76 17.24 16.38
C TYR A 108 1.12 17.18 17.86
N LEU A 109 2.27 17.74 18.22
CA LEU A 109 2.75 17.80 19.60
C LEU A 109 3.13 19.23 19.98
N GLN A 110 2.75 19.66 21.17
CA GLN A 110 3.19 20.93 21.71
C GLN A 110 4.49 20.74 22.50
N LYS A 111 5.49 21.61 22.29
CA LYS A 111 6.70 21.66 23.11
C LYS A 111 6.33 22.11 24.51
N GLU A 112 6.73 21.32 25.50
CA GLU A 112 6.50 21.57 26.92
C GLU A 112 7.83 21.79 27.66
N THR A 113 7.76 22.19 28.92
CA THR A 113 8.96 22.29 29.77
C THR A 113 9.24 20.94 30.40
N GLY A 114 10.51 20.49 30.36
CA GLY A 114 10.97 19.22 30.96
C GLY A 114 11.26 18.14 29.94
N THR A 115 11.76 17.01 30.40
CA THR A 115 12.27 15.92 29.56
C THR A 115 11.20 14.91 29.16
N GLU A 116 10.05 14.90 29.85
CA GLU A 116 8.95 13.93 29.55
C GLU A 116 8.40 14.09 28.14
N GLN A 117 8.43 15.31 27.58
CA GLN A 117 8.01 15.58 26.21
C GLN A 117 8.78 14.75 25.17
N TYR A 118 10.06 14.49 25.38
CA TYR A 118 10.90 13.73 24.45
C TYR A 118 10.55 12.24 24.45
N THR A 119 10.18 11.70 25.63
CA THR A 119 9.65 10.32 25.73
C THR A 119 8.32 10.19 24.99
N VAL A 120 7.45 11.21 25.12
CA VAL A 120 6.19 11.26 24.36
C VAL A 120 6.46 11.34 22.86
N LEU A 121 7.38 12.24 22.44
CA LEU A 121 7.78 12.38 21.03
C LEU A 121 8.33 11.07 20.46
N ALA A 122 9.24 10.40 21.18
CA ALA A 122 9.80 9.11 20.76
C ALA A 122 8.70 8.05 20.52
N ASN A 123 7.74 7.95 21.46
CA ASN A 123 6.60 7.03 21.32
C ASN A 123 5.71 7.38 20.10
N ARG A 124 5.49 8.67 19.81
CA ARG A 124 4.73 9.12 18.63
C ARG A 124 5.45 8.79 17.34
N ILE A 125 6.76 9.03 17.26
CA ILE A 125 7.60 8.65 16.13
C ILE A 125 7.50 7.15 15.86
N GLN A 126 7.72 6.31 16.89
CA GLN A 126 7.66 4.85 16.74
C GLN A 126 6.29 4.38 16.24
N ASN A 127 5.20 4.93 16.79
CA ASN A 127 3.85 4.57 16.37
C ASN A 127 3.58 4.98 14.91
N ALA A 128 3.98 6.19 14.52
CA ALA A 128 3.82 6.71 13.15
C ALA A 128 4.61 5.86 12.14
N VAL A 129 5.89 5.58 12.43
CA VAL A 129 6.74 4.74 11.56
C VAL A 129 6.21 3.32 11.46
N ARG A 130 5.78 2.72 12.58
CA ARG A 130 5.21 1.37 12.58
C ARG A 130 3.95 1.29 11.73
N SER A 131 3.05 2.27 11.84
CA SER A 131 1.82 2.33 11.03
C SER A 131 2.15 2.44 9.55
N ALA A 132 3.00 3.40 9.16
CA ALA A 132 3.39 3.61 7.77
C ALA A 132 4.10 2.38 7.17
N ARG A 133 5.01 1.74 7.92
CA ARG A 133 5.68 0.50 7.49
C ARG A 133 4.69 -0.66 7.31
N ALA A 134 3.68 -0.78 8.18
CA ALA A 134 2.66 -1.81 8.08
C ALA A 134 1.77 -1.60 6.84
N GLU A 135 1.33 -0.38 6.58
CA GLU A 135 0.55 -0.01 5.40
C GLU A 135 1.35 -0.26 4.10
N THR A 136 2.61 0.16 4.06
CA THR A 136 3.52 -0.09 2.93
C THR A 136 3.76 -1.59 2.72
N ALA A 137 3.88 -2.39 3.78
CA ALA A 137 4.07 -3.84 3.68
C ALA A 137 2.84 -4.54 3.09
N VAL A 138 1.64 -4.13 3.48
CA VAL A 138 0.39 -4.62 2.90
C VAL A 138 0.33 -4.27 1.41
N GLN A 139 0.56 -3.01 1.05
CA GLN A 139 0.54 -2.55 -0.33
C GLN A 139 1.57 -3.28 -1.20
N ARG A 140 2.81 -3.42 -0.74
CA ARG A 140 3.87 -4.18 -1.45
C ARG A 140 3.51 -5.65 -1.64
N THR A 141 2.80 -6.23 -0.68
CA THR A 141 2.36 -7.62 -0.78
C THR A 141 1.27 -7.75 -1.84
N GLU A 142 0.31 -6.85 -1.88
CA GLU A 142 -0.73 -6.80 -2.90
C GLU A 142 -0.12 -6.58 -4.29
N ASP A 143 0.75 -5.59 -4.46
CA ASP A 143 1.44 -5.30 -5.73
C ASP A 143 2.27 -6.50 -6.21
N ARG A 144 2.94 -7.21 -5.29
CA ARG A 144 3.71 -8.41 -5.62
C ARG A 144 2.82 -9.55 -6.08
N TYR A 145 1.66 -9.74 -5.45
CA TYR A 145 0.68 -10.74 -5.91
C TYR A 145 0.12 -10.37 -7.27
N HIS A 146 -0.27 -9.14 -7.50
CA HIS A 146 -0.73 -8.68 -8.80
C HIS A 146 0.32 -8.91 -9.88
N ASN A 147 1.55 -8.48 -9.66
CA ASN A 147 2.64 -8.70 -10.61
C ASN A 147 2.88 -10.18 -10.91
N LEU A 148 2.87 -11.06 -9.91
CA LEU A 148 3.07 -12.51 -10.11
C LEU A 148 1.94 -13.14 -10.91
N VAL A 149 0.70 -12.71 -10.70
CA VAL A 149 -0.46 -13.24 -11.41
C VAL A 149 -0.54 -12.64 -12.81
N ASP A 150 -0.27 -11.36 -12.97
CA ASP A 150 -0.30 -10.67 -14.27
C ASP A 150 0.78 -11.20 -15.23
N THR A 151 1.97 -11.49 -14.71
CA THR A 151 3.09 -12.03 -15.53
C THR A 151 3.04 -13.55 -15.68
N ALA A 152 2.08 -14.24 -15.05
CA ALA A 152 1.94 -15.69 -15.20
C ALA A 152 1.62 -16.06 -16.65
N PRO A 153 2.34 -17.03 -17.25
CA PRO A 153 2.13 -17.39 -18.65
C PRO A 153 0.87 -18.24 -18.88
N ILE A 154 0.11 -18.51 -17.83
CA ILE A 154 -1.15 -19.26 -17.86
C ILE A 154 -2.32 -18.30 -17.69
N PRO A 155 -3.41 -18.46 -18.46
CA PRO A 155 -4.63 -17.67 -18.27
C PRO A 155 -5.24 -17.90 -16.89
N ILE A 156 -5.43 -16.82 -16.13
CA ILE A 156 -6.04 -16.82 -14.78
C ILE A 156 -7.20 -15.84 -14.76
N LEU A 157 -8.38 -16.34 -14.35
CA LEU A 157 -9.58 -15.53 -14.19
C LEU A 157 -10.15 -15.73 -12.77
N LEU A 158 -10.71 -14.65 -12.21
CA LEU A 158 -11.46 -14.69 -10.96
C LEU A 158 -12.91 -14.35 -11.22
N PHE A 159 -13.81 -15.13 -10.61
CA PHE A 159 -15.25 -14.94 -10.73
C PHE A 159 -15.87 -14.76 -9.34
N ASP A 160 -16.84 -13.84 -9.25
CA ASP A 160 -17.61 -13.58 -8.04
C ASP A 160 -18.66 -14.68 -7.79
N ARG A 161 -19.47 -14.49 -6.74
CA ARG A 161 -20.56 -15.42 -6.36
C ARG A 161 -21.67 -15.52 -7.40
N ASP A 162 -21.82 -14.49 -8.23
CA ASP A 162 -22.80 -14.43 -9.33
C ASP A 162 -22.21 -14.96 -10.65
N TRP A 163 -21.01 -15.53 -10.57
CA TRP A 163 -20.27 -16.08 -11.71
C TRP A 163 -19.81 -15.02 -12.72
N LYS A 164 -19.64 -13.77 -12.28
CA LYS A 164 -19.15 -12.66 -13.10
C LYS A 164 -17.64 -12.49 -12.95
N ALA A 165 -16.97 -12.18 -14.06
CA ALA A 165 -15.53 -11.94 -14.08
C ALA A 165 -15.17 -10.66 -13.32
N LEU A 166 -14.34 -10.83 -12.28
CA LEU A 166 -13.78 -9.75 -11.45
C LEU A 166 -12.37 -9.36 -11.85
N TYR A 167 -11.64 -10.31 -12.43
CA TYR A 167 -10.24 -10.14 -12.79
C TYR A 167 -9.85 -11.15 -13.87
N ALA A 168 -8.96 -10.75 -14.75
CA ALA A 168 -8.26 -11.62 -15.69
C ALA A 168 -6.83 -11.10 -15.87
N ASN A 169 -5.84 -11.98 -15.84
CA ASN A 169 -4.45 -11.60 -16.14
C ASN A 169 -4.25 -11.42 -17.66
N GLU A 170 -3.09 -10.90 -18.05
CA GLU A 170 -2.76 -10.61 -19.47
C GLU A 170 -2.85 -11.88 -20.35
N ALA A 171 -2.42 -13.03 -19.82
CA ALA A 171 -2.54 -14.30 -20.53
C ALA A 171 -4.00 -14.73 -20.76
N ALA A 172 -4.92 -14.42 -19.83
CA ALA A 172 -6.35 -14.71 -19.98
C ALA A 172 -7.03 -13.77 -21.00
N VAL A 173 -6.65 -12.50 -21.00
CA VAL A 173 -7.11 -11.52 -22.01
C VAL A 173 -6.69 -11.99 -23.40
N THR A 174 -5.43 -12.37 -23.57
CA THR A 174 -4.91 -12.92 -24.84
C THR A 174 -5.58 -14.23 -25.23
N PHE A 175 -5.79 -15.15 -24.27
CA PHE A 175 -6.42 -16.45 -24.53
C PHE A 175 -7.88 -16.32 -25.00
N LEU A 176 -8.58 -15.30 -24.50
CA LEU A 176 -9.98 -15.04 -24.86
C LEU A 176 -10.11 -14.13 -26.10
N ASP A 177 -9.03 -13.77 -26.77
CA ASP A 177 -9.00 -12.84 -27.90
C ASP A 177 -9.72 -11.53 -27.61
N ALA A 178 -9.55 -11.01 -26.37
CA ALA A 178 -10.11 -9.74 -25.96
C ALA A 178 -9.07 -8.62 -26.09
N ASP A 179 -9.51 -7.40 -26.41
CA ASP A 179 -8.62 -6.23 -26.50
C ASP A 179 -8.12 -5.79 -25.10
N SER A 180 -8.91 -6.02 -24.09
CA SER A 180 -8.59 -5.67 -22.70
C SER A 180 -9.48 -6.38 -21.70
N PHE A 181 -9.09 -6.31 -20.39
CA PHE A 181 -9.96 -6.81 -19.31
C PHE A 181 -11.34 -6.12 -19.30
N ALA A 182 -11.47 -4.88 -19.76
CA ALA A 182 -12.75 -4.17 -19.78
C ALA A 182 -13.82 -4.91 -20.61
N GLU A 183 -13.44 -5.68 -21.62
CA GLU A 183 -14.35 -6.51 -22.41
C GLU A 183 -14.81 -7.77 -21.68
N ILE A 184 -14.02 -8.25 -20.71
CA ILE A 184 -14.28 -9.47 -19.92
C ILE A 184 -15.05 -9.11 -18.64
N ALA A 185 -14.76 -7.95 -18.06
CA ALA A 185 -15.27 -7.50 -16.77
C ALA A 185 -16.78 -7.58 -16.69
N GLY A 186 -17.27 -8.24 -15.63
CA GLY A 186 -18.71 -8.39 -15.36
C GLY A 186 -19.47 -9.34 -16.27
N LYS A 187 -18.86 -9.88 -17.34
CA LYS A 187 -19.45 -10.99 -18.11
C LYS A 187 -19.49 -12.25 -17.27
N LYS A 188 -20.47 -13.10 -17.51
CA LYS A 188 -20.57 -14.39 -16.80
C LYS A 188 -19.59 -15.39 -17.40
N ALA A 189 -19.05 -16.28 -16.57
CA ALA A 189 -18.21 -17.37 -17.06
C ALA A 189 -18.93 -18.25 -18.11
N SER A 190 -20.28 -18.34 -18.07
CA SER A 190 -21.06 -19.01 -19.10
C SER A 190 -20.90 -18.38 -20.48
N ASP A 191 -20.61 -17.09 -20.56
CA ASP A 191 -20.52 -16.37 -21.84
C ASP A 191 -19.24 -16.76 -22.62
N PHE A 192 -18.27 -17.33 -21.89
CA PHE A 192 -17.00 -17.86 -22.42
C PHE A 192 -17.03 -19.39 -22.63
N LEU A 193 -18.18 -20.04 -22.47
CA LEU A 193 -18.30 -21.49 -22.62
C LEU A 193 -19.29 -21.85 -23.73
N HIS A 194 -18.96 -22.91 -24.48
CA HIS A 194 -19.91 -23.47 -25.42
C HIS A 194 -21.24 -23.82 -24.75
N PRO A 195 -22.40 -23.59 -25.36
CA PRO A 195 -23.72 -23.82 -24.74
C PRO A 195 -23.87 -25.20 -24.08
N ASP A 196 -23.37 -26.27 -24.70
CA ASP A 196 -23.44 -27.63 -24.16
C ASP A 196 -22.64 -27.83 -22.84
N GLU A 197 -21.71 -26.94 -22.54
CA GLU A 197 -20.84 -27.03 -21.34
C GLU A 197 -21.38 -26.21 -20.16
N GLN A 198 -22.29 -25.26 -20.41
CA GLN A 198 -22.71 -24.26 -19.43
C GLN A 198 -23.37 -24.84 -18.21
N ASP A 199 -24.27 -25.83 -18.35
CA ASP A 199 -24.97 -26.42 -17.21
C ASP A 199 -24.01 -27.19 -16.31
N THR A 200 -23.12 -28.01 -16.90
CA THR A 200 -22.11 -28.74 -16.14
C THR A 200 -21.14 -27.79 -15.41
N ALA A 201 -20.72 -26.74 -16.08
CA ALA A 201 -19.81 -25.74 -15.48
C ALA A 201 -20.50 -25.00 -14.31
N ARG A 202 -21.78 -24.67 -14.46
CA ARG A 202 -22.58 -24.01 -13.41
C ARG A 202 -22.73 -24.89 -12.17
N GLU A 203 -23.06 -26.17 -12.32
CA GLU A 203 -23.15 -27.10 -11.20
C GLU A 203 -21.82 -27.23 -10.44
N ARG A 204 -20.69 -27.30 -11.17
CA ARG A 204 -19.35 -27.38 -10.61
C ARG A 204 -18.96 -26.09 -9.88
N PHE A 205 -19.28 -24.93 -10.45
CA PHE A 205 -19.08 -23.63 -9.82
C PHE A 205 -19.87 -23.51 -8.50
N GLN A 206 -21.16 -23.88 -8.52
CA GLN A 206 -22.00 -23.85 -7.31
C GLN A 206 -21.46 -24.76 -6.21
N ARG A 207 -20.98 -25.95 -6.58
CA ARG A 207 -20.35 -26.88 -5.63
C ARG A 207 -19.08 -26.28 -5.03
N LEU A 208 -18.18 -25.73 -5.85
CA LEU A 208 -16.96 -25.08 -5.42
C LEU A 208 -17.26 -23.94 -4.43
N MET A 209 -18.19 -23.07 -4.76
CA MET A 209 -18.54 -21.92 -3.93
C MET A 209 -19.22 -22.30 -2.62
N ARG A 210 -20.04 -23.37 -2.62
CA ARG A 210 -20.75 -23.84 -1.43
C ARG A 210 -19.84 -24.64 -0.49
N ASP A 211 -19.10 -25.62 -1.04
CA ASP A 211 -18.41 -26.64 -0.26
C ASP A 211 -16.95 -26.24 0.07
N ASP A 212 -16.48 -25.12 -0.49
CA ASP A 212 -15.12 -24.57 -0.29
C ASP A 212 -14.00 -25.56 -0.66
N VAL A 213 -14.23 -26.35 -1.70
CA VAL A 213 -13.29 -27.36 -2.18
C VAL A 213 -12.98 -27.16 -3.66
N SER A 214 -11.73 -27.39 -4.04
CA SER A 214 -11.36 -27.44 -5.45
C SER A 214 -12.12 -28.55 -6.16
N VAL A 215 -12.52 -28.28 -7.39
CA VAL A 215 -13.12 -29.31 -8.23
C VAL A 215 -12.06 -29.85 -9.21
N PRO A 216 -12.10 -31.15 -9.56
CA PRO A 216 -11.15 -31.73 -10.51
C PRO A 216 -11.10 -30.91 -11.80
N GLU A 217 -9.93 -30.80 -12.41
CA GLU A 217 -9.78 -30.22 -13.75
C GLU A 217 -10.66 -30.93 -14.77
N ARG A 218 -11.08 -30.18 -15.77
CA ARG A 218 -11.92 -30.71 -16.86
C ARG A 218 -11.67 -29.95 -18.13
N GLU A 219 -11.76 -30.65 -19.26
CA GLU A 219 -11.75 -30.10 -20.58
C GLU A 219 -13.10 -29.46 -20.91
N TYR A 220 -13.04 -28.22 -21.48
CA TYR A 220 -14.19 -27.44 -21.92
C TYR A 220 -13.93 -26.87 -23.30
N ARG A 221 -15.00 -26.65 -24.05
CA ARG A 221 -14.99 -25.82 -25.25
C ARG A 221 -15.22 -24.37 -24.82
N VAL A 222 -14.18 -23.56 -24.92
CA VAL A 222 -14.18 -22.13 -24.56
C VAL A 222 -14.51 -21.32 -25.81
N VAL A 223 -15.35 -20.30 -25.67
CA VAL A 223 -15.71 -19.37 -26.73
C VAL A 223 -14.97 -18.06 -26.50
N THR A 224 -14.15 -17.64 -27.43
CA THR A 224 -13.40 -16.38 -27.37
C THR A 224 -14.29 -15.16 -27.63
N ALA A 225 -13.77 -13.95 -27.41
CA ALA A 225 -14.51 -12.71 -27.68
C ALA A 225 -14.84 -12.55 -29.19
N GLU A 226 -14.05 -13.11 -30.08
CA GLU A 226 -14.29 -13.14 -31.53
C GLU A 226 -15.26 -14.25 -31.96
N GLY A 227 -15.67 -15.11 -31.01
CA GLY A 227 -16.63 -16.21 -31.25
C GLY A 227 -15.98 -17.51 -31.74
N GLU A 228 -14.66 -17.60 -31.71
CA GLU A 228 -13.96 -18.85 -31.99
C GLU A 228 -14.12 -19.85 -30.85
N VAL A 229 -14.08 -21.15 -31.16
CA VAL A 229 -14.22 -22.22 -30.16
C VAL A 229 -12.89 -22.94 -30.02
N GLU A 230 -12.29 -22.85 -28.84
CA GLU A 230 -11.09 -23.56 -28.46
C GLU A 230 -11.36 -24.60 -27.38
N THR A 231 -10.63 -25.72 -27.41
CA THR A 231 -10.68 -26.72 -26.35
C THR A 231 -9.55 -26.47 -25.36
N ALA A 232 -9.89 -26.35 -24.07
CA ALA A 232 -8.92 -26.12 -23.02
C ALA A 232 -9.29 -26.84 -21.73
N THR A 233 -8.29 -27.27 -20.97
CA THR A 233 -8.47 -27.82 -19.64
C THR A 233 -8.56 -26.69 -18.60
N ILE A 234 -9.61 -26.68 -17.80
CA ILE A 234 -9.83 -25.67 -16.77
C ILE A 234 -9.76 -26.30 -15.40
N ALA A 235 -8.80 -25.85 -14.57
CA ALA A 235 -8.73 -26.12 -13.15
C ALA A 235 -9.40 -24.98 -12.38
N THR A 236 -10.23 -25.31 -11.39
CA THR A 236 -10.92 -24.31 -10.58
C THR A 236 -10.73 -24.58 -9.09
N ALA A 237 -10.45 -23.50 -8.33
CA ALA A 237 -10.27 -23.55 -6.88
C ALA A 237 -10.99 -22.38 -6.20
N PRO A 238 -11.44 -22.54 -4.94
CA PRO A 238 -11.92 -21.40 -4.16
C PRO A 238 -10.74 -20.52 -3.75
N GLY A 239 -10.99 -19.23 -3.64
CA GLY A 239 -10.02 -18.25 -3.18
C GLY A 239 -10.70 -17.03 -2.57
N TYR A 240 -9.88 -16.04 -2.21
CA TYR A 240 -10.36 -14.76 -1.72
C TYR A 240 -9.69 -13.63 -2.52
N TYR A 241 -10.48 -12.63 -2.88
CA TYR A 241 -10.03 -11.44 -3.57
C TYR A 241 -10.69 -10.22 -2.94
N ARG A 242 -9.89 -9.28 -2.42
CA ARG A 242 -10.37 -8.09 -1.68
C ARG A 242 -11.33 -8.44 -0.53
N GLY A 243 -11.05 -9.55 0.17
CA GLY A 243 -11.86 -10.02 1.30
C GLY A 243 -13.14 -10.78 0.92
N GLU A 244 -13.47 -10.88 -0.37
CA GLU A 244 -14.63 -11.63 -0.86
C GLU A 244 -14.22 -13.00 -1.41
N LYS A 245 -15.10 -14.00 -1.20
CA LYS A 245 -14.89 -15.34 -1.74
C LYS A 245 -15.09 -15.33 -3.25
N VAL A 246 -14.12 -15.88 -3.97
CA VAL A 246 -14.11 -15.98 -5.44
C VAL A 246 -13.84 -17.41 -5.90
N ALA A 247 -14.18 -17.71 -7.13
CA ALA A 247 -13.68 -18.87 -7.85
C ALA A 247 -12.49 -18.45 -8.73
N GLN A 248 -11.37 -19.15 -8.60
CA GLN A 248 -10.20 -18.99 -9.46
C GLN A 248 -10.27 -20.03 -10.57
N ALA A 249 -10.15 -19.62 -11.80
CA ALA A 249 -10.03 -20.50 -12.97
C ALA A 249 -8.66 -20.33 -13.61
N MET A 250 -7.94 -21.44 -13.78
CA MET A 250 -6.68 -21.52 -14.51
C MET A 250 -6.89 -22.38 -15.75
N VAL A 251 -6.43 -21.87 -16.89
CA VAL A 251 -6.63 -22.51 -18.19
C VAL A 251 -5.34 -23.08 -18.72
N TYR A 252 -5.37 -24.35 -19.14
CA TYR A 252 -4.25 -25.05 -19.73
C TYR A 252 -4.65 -25.52 -21.13
N ARG A 253 -3.70 -25.40 -22.08
CA ARG A 253 -3.83 -26.00 -23.42
C ARG A 253 -3.29 -27.41 -23.45
#